data_f64f5007922fedde37dc6e437af18279
#
_entry.id   f64f5007922fedde37dc6e437af18279
#
_cell.length_a   1.000
_cell.length_b   1.000
_cell.length_c   1.000
_cell.angle_alpha   90.00
_cell.angle_beta   90.00
_cell.angle_gamma   90.00
#
_symmetry.space_group_name_H-M   'P 1'
#
loop_
_entity.id
_entity.type
_entity.pdbx_description
1 polymer ?
#
loop_
_entity_poly.entity_id
_entity_poly.type
_entity_poly.pdbx_seq_one_letter_code
_entity_poly.pdbx_strand_id
1 'polypeptide(L)'
;HQSMLAYWNGQFYMHYLSDPSDEHIPPSQTFLMTSKDGYHWTNPVTLFPIYRVPDGYTKPGRTDKAKDLDAIMHQRVGFYVSKSGRLIAMGNYGVALDKKDDPNDGNGIGRVVREIKKDGSFGPIYFIYYNHAFNEKNTSYPYFKRSKDKEFVKACQEILDNPRYRMQWVEEADRNDPLIPLHKEYKAYCDYTLPDGRLVSLWKHALTSISEDGGNTWAQPVERAKGFVNSNAKIWGQRLSDGTYATVYNPSEFRWPLAISLSKDGLEYTTLNLVHGEITPMRYGGNYKSFGPQYVRGIQEGNGTPPDGDLWVTYSMNKEDMWVSHIPVPVRAHASEHADDDFAGYKDLSELTDWNLYSLQWAPVSLDGKWLVLQDKDLFDYARVERKIPATKELKVSFELMAEQNDKGLLQIEFLDENGIACSRLELTPDGLFRAKGGARFGNLLKYEPGKTYKVEVELSV
;
A
#
# COMPACT_ATOMS: atom_id res chain seq x y z
N HIS A 1 -2.24 1.24 -10.05
CA HIS A 1 -0.86 1.25 -9.56
C HIS A 1 -0.59 2.22 -8.40
N GLN A 2 -1.50 3.07 -8.04
CA GLN A 2 -1.42 3.87 -6.83
C GLN A 2 -2.65 3.66 -5.98
N SER A 3 -2.46 3.55 -4.68
CA SER A 3 -3.53 3.30 -3.73
C SER A 3 -3.46 4.22 -2.52
N MET A 4 -4.56 4.30 -1.80
CA MET A 4 -4.69 4.93 -0.48
C MET A 4 -5.56 4.05 0.39
N LEU A 5 -5.32 4.07 1.70
CA LEU A 5 -6.16 3.41 2.69
C LEU A 5 -6.93 4.42 3.54
N ALA A 6 -8.09 3.99 4.00
CA ALA A 6 -8.82 4.59 5.12
C ALA A 6 -9.42 3.47 5.98
N TYR A 7 -9.63 3.74 7.25
CA TYR A 7 -10.41 2.87 8.13
C TYR A 7 -11.65 3.63 8.59
N TRP A 8 -12.82 3.17 8.18
CA TRP A 8 -14.06 3.89 8.46
C TRP A 8 -15.23 2.92 8.59
N ASN A 9 -16.18 3.24 9.46
CA ASN A 9 -17.37 2.43 9.68
C ASN A 9 -17.05 0.93 9.93
N GLY A 10 -15.96 0.66 10.69
CA GLY A 10 -15.57 -0.68 11.09
C GLY A 10 -14.93 -1.54 10.01
N GLN A 11 -14.41 -0.94 8.95
CA GLN A 11 -13.70 -1.67 7.88
C GLN A 11 -12.65 -0.81 7.18
N PHE A 12 -11.74 -1.48 6.48
CA PHE A 12 -10.77 -0.87 5.58
C PHE A 12 -11.39 -0.53 4.24
N TYR A 13 -10.94 0.56 3.66
CA TYR A 13 -11.23 1.00 2.30
C TYR A 13 -9.92 1.21 1.57
N MET A 14 -9.77 0.57 0.41
CA MET A 14 -8.63 0.77 -0.49
C MET A 14 -9.12 1.36 -1.81
N HIS A 15 -8.70 2.58 -2.09
CA HIS A 15 -8.93 3.27 -3.35
C HIS A 15 -7.67 3.20 -4.20
N TYR A 16 -7.78 2.70 -5.41
CA TYR A 16 -6.62 2.58 -6.29
C TYR A 16 -6.96 2.86 -7.76
N LEU A 17 -5.93 3.20 -8.48
CA LEU A 17 -5.93 3.61 -9.87
C LEU A 17 -5.61 2.43 -10.78
N SER A 18 -6.30 2.33 -11.91
CA SER A 18 -6.08 1.32 -12.95
C SER A 18 -6.01 1.95 -14.33
N ASP A 19 -4.96 1.60 -15.05
CA ASP A 19 -4.73 1.94 -16.45
C ASP A 19 -4.64 0.63 -17.27
N PRO A 20 -5.02 0.63 -18.54
CA PRO A 20 -5.08 -0.62 -19.34
C PRO A 20 -3.71 -1.19 -19.67
N SER A 21 -2.66 -0.37 -19.74
CA SER A 21 -1.32 -0.82 -20.12
C SER A 21 -0.18 -0.02 -19.51
N ASP A 22 -0.36 1.28 -19.21
CA ASP A 22 0.73 2.17 -18.82
C ASP A 22 0.20 3.41 -18.10
N GLU A 23 1.05 4.07 -17.30
CA GLU A 23 0.66 5.20 -16.45
C GLU A 23 0.06 6.40 -17.20
N HIS A 24 0.42 6.61 -18.45
CA HIS A 24 -0.02 7.76 -19.24
C HIS A 24 -0.90 7.36 -20.42
N ILE A 25 -1.44 6.16 -20.42
CA ILE A 25 -2.26 5.63 -21.52
C ILE A 25 -3.73 5.56 -21.08
N PRO A 26 -4.62 6.35 -21.69
CA PRO A 26 -6.04 6.24 -21.43
C PRO A 26 -6.64 4.95 -22.02
N PRO A 27 -7.80 4.54 -21.53
CA PRO A 27 -8.60 5.15 -20.49
C PRO A 27 -8.11 4.74 -19.11
N SER A 28 -8.20 5.64 -18.12
CA SER A 28 -7.98 5.27 -16.74
C SER A 28 -9.20 5.48 -15.86
N GLN A 29 -9.32 4.67 -14.81
CA GLN A 29 -10.41 4.71 -13.86
C GLN A 29 -9.88 4.31 -12.48
N THR A 30 -10.69 4.50 -11.45
CA THR A 30 -10.32 4.08 -10.12
C THR A 30 -11.32 3.08 -9.55
N PHE A 31 -10.80 2.21 -8.70
CA PHE A 31 -11.56 1.18 -8.04
C PHE A 31 -11.51 1.33 -6.53
N LEU A 32 -12.55 0.80 -5.89
CA LEU A 32 -12.65 0.64 -4.46
C LEU A 32 -12.76 -0.84 -4.13
N MET A 33 -12.01 -1.27 -3.13
CA MET A 33 -12.16 -2.54 -2.43
C MET A 33 -12.32 -2.27 -0.94
N THR A 34 -13.02 -3.14 -0.23
CA THR A 34 -13.18 -3.06 1.22
C THR A 34 -12.81 -4.37 1.89
N SER A 35 -12.39 -4.29 3.17
CA SER A 35 -12.07 -5.44 3.98
C SER A 35 -12.43 -5.18 5.44
N LYS A 36 -12.89 -6.20 6.16
CA LYS A 36 -13.14 -6.11 7.60
C LYS A 36 -11.87 -6.36 8.42
N ASP A 37 -10.97 -7.17 7.91
CA ASP A 37 -9.78 -7.67 8.60
C ASP A 37 -8.46 -7.25 7.94
N GLY A 38 -8.50 -6.62 6.76
CA GLY A 38 -7.31 -6.23 6.00
C GLY A 38 -6.68 -7.36 5.17
N TYR A 39 -7.17 -8.61 5.32
CA TYR A 39 -6.67 -9.80 4.60
C TYR A 39 -7.63 -10.29 3.53
N HIS A 40 -8.93 -10.22 3.78
CA HIS A 40 -9.96 -10.64 2.83
C HIS A 40 -10.65 -9.42 2.23
N TRP A 41 -10.40 -9.20 0.95
CA TRP A 41 -10.87 -8.03 0.21
C TRP A 41 -12.01 -8.37 -0.72
N THR A 42 -12.99 -7.47 -0.83
CA THR A 42 -14.09 -7.58 -1.80
C THR A 42 -13.57 -7.50 -3.22
N ASN A 43 -14.38 -7.94 -4.19
CA ASN A 43 -14.12 -7.64 -5.58
C ASN A 43 -14.10 -6.11 -5.81
N PRO A 44 -13.26 -5.62 -6.74
CA PRO A 44 -13.17 -4.19 -7.05
C PRO A 44 -14.46 -3.67 -7.67
N VAL A 45 -14.90 -2.50 -7.21
CA VAL A 45 -16.02 -1.76 -7.79
C VAL A 45 -15.53 -0.41 -8.31
N THR A 46 -16.02 0.03 -9.46
CA THR A 46 -15.63 1.32 -10.05
C THR A 46 -16.05 2.48 -9.15
N LEU A 47 -15.10 3.26 -8.68
CA LEU A 47 -15.35 4.44 -7.86
C LEU A 47 -15.44 5.70 -8.71
N PHE A 48 -14.44 5.97 -9.54
CA PHE A 48 -14.47 7.02 -10.56
C PHE A 48 -14.32 6.37 -11.93
N PRO A 49 -15.35 6.46 -12.79
CA PRO A 49 -15.35 5.84 -14.10
C PRO A 49 -14.48 6.61 -15.10
N ILE A 50 -14.27 5.99 -16.25
CA ILE A 50 -13.68 6.65 -17.43
C ILE A 50 -14.43 7.93 -17.74
N TYR A 51 -13.69 8.99 -18.04
CA TYR A 51 -14.24 10.30 -18.34
C TYR A 51 -13.75 10.79 -19.70
N ARG A 52 -14.68 11.20 -20.56
CA ARG A 52 -14.37 11.73 -21.90
C ARG A 52 -13.85 13.15 -21.83
N VAL A 53 -12.67 13.41 -22.38
CA VAL A 53 -12.15 14.78 -22.59
C VAL A 53 -12.98 15.45 -23.67
N PRO A 54 -13.42 16.71 -23.49
CA PRO A 54 -14.13 17.43 -24.54
C PRO A 54 -13.32 17.53 -25.84
N ASP A 55 -13.93 17.16 -26.96
CA ASP A 55 -13.28 17.24 -28.27
C ASP A 55 -12.86 18.67 -28.61
N GLY A 56 -11.70 18.80 -29.22
CA GLY A 56 -11.12 20.10 -29.58
C GLY A 56 -10.31 20.76 -28.48
N TYR A 57 -10.30 20.19 -27.24
CA TYR A 57 -9.43 20.69 -26.17
C TYR A 57 -7.95 20.55 -26.56
N THR A 58 -7.15 21.54 -26.19
CA THR A 58 -5.70 21.53 -26.31
C THR A 58 -5.05 22.15 -25.08
N LYS A 59 -3.82 21.80 -24.79
CA LYS A 59 -3.05 22.39 -23.71
C LYS A 59 -2.32 23.65 -24.17
N PRO A 60 -1.98 24.58 -23.24
CA PRO A 60 -1.16 25.76 -23.57
C PRO A 60 0.17 25.34 -24.25
N GLY A 61 0.47 26.02 -25.36
CA GLY A 61 1.71 25.77 -26.14
C GLY A 61 1.69 24.51 -27.00
N ARG A 62 0.55 23.80 -27.10
CA ARG A 62 0.37 22.63 -27.97
C ARG A 62 -0.56 22.94 -29.15
N THR A 63 -0.36 22.21 -30.24
CA THR A 63 -1.22 22.27 -31.43
C THR A 63 -2.18 21.08 -31.54
N ASP A 64 -1.83 19.97 -30.89
CA ASP A 64 -2.66 18.77 -30.86
C ASP A 64 -3.97 19.05 -30.13
N LYS A 65 -5.06 18.48 -30.63
CA LYS A 65 -6.38 18.63 -30.05
C LYS A 65 -6.94 17.28 -29.65
N ALA A 66 -7.56 17.22 -28.49
CA ALA A 66 -8.29 16.05 -28.04
C ALA A 66 -9.38 15.69 -29.08
N LYS A 67 -9.41 14.43 -29.46
CA LYS A 67 -10.47 13.84 -30.28
C LYS A 67 -10.65 12.39 -29.84
N ASP A 68 -11.84 12.04 -29.44
CA ASP A 68 -12.15 10.72 -28.88
C ASP A 68 -11.19 10.27 -27.76
N LEU A 69 -10.72 11.25 -26.97
CA LEU A 69 -9.73 11.05 -25.93
C LEU A 69 -10.41 10.87 -24.57
N ASP A 70 -9.96 9.90 -23.80
CA ASP A 70 -10.36 9.75 -22.40
C ASP A 70 -9.33 10.36 -21.45
N ALA A 71 -9.82 10.83 -20.31
CA ALA A 71 -8.98 11.39 -19.25
C ALA A 71 -8.15 10.33 -18.54
N ILE A 72 -7.07 10.77 -17.92
CA ILE A 72 -6.17 9.94 -17.13
C ILE A 72 -6.30 10.34 -15.67
N MET A 73 -6.66 9.37 -14.81
CA MET A 73 -6.66 9.56 -13.36
C MET A 73 -5.30 9.14 -12.80
N HIS A 74 -4.29 9.97 -12.99
CA HIS A 74 -2.92 9.62 -12.63
C HIS A 74 -2.51 10.19 -11.27
N GLN A 75 -2.07 9.31 -10.36
CA GLN A 75 -1.36 9.57 -9.10
C GLN A 75 -2.07 10.49 -8.07
N ARG A 76 -3.34 10.80 -8.21
CA ARG A 76 -4.04 11.79 -7.38
C ARG A 76 -5.33 11.21 -6.83
N VAL A 77 -5.19 10.20 -5.97
CA VAL A 77 -6.30 9.59 -5.24
C VAL A 77 -6.12 9.75 -3.74
N GLY A 78 -7.21 9.83 -3.01
CA GLY A 78 -7.17 9.98 -1.57
C GLY A 78 -8.53 9.73 -0.92
N PHE A 79 -8.54 9.84 0.40
CA PHE A 79 -9.74 9.81 1.22
C PHE A 79 -9.77 10.99 2.18
N TYR A 80 -10.96 11.36 2.58
CA TYR A 80 -11.21 12.30 3.65
C TYR A 80 -12.43 11.86 4.47
N VAL A 81 -12.24 11.68 5.77
CA VAL A 81 -13.33 11.53 6.73
C VAL A 81 -13.67 12.91 7.29
N SER A 82 -14.84 13.43 6.94
CA SER A 82 -15.29 14.77 7.33
C SER A 82 -15.57 14.87 8.84
N LYS A 83 -15.61 16.09 9.36
CA LYS A 83 -16.01 16.37 10.76
C LYS A 83 -17.40 15.81 11.11
N SER A 84 -18.29 15.67 10.12
CA SER A 84 -19.59 15.03 10.28
C SER A 84 -19.57 13.50 10.13
N GLY A 85 -18.39 12.89 9.96
CA GLY A 85 -18.21 11.45 9.86
C GLY A 85 -18.56 10.85 8.50
N ARG A 86 -18.55 11.63 7.42
CA ARG A 86 -18.73 11.16 6.04
C ARG A 86 -17.40 10.76 5.42
N LEU A 87 -17.37 9.69 4.66
CA LEU A 87 -16.20 9.29 3.89
C LEU A 87 -16.29 9.86 2.46
N ILE A 88 -15.35 10.71 2.11
CA ILE A 88 -15.23 11.31 0.79
C ILE A 88 -14.00 10.73 0.08
N ALA A 89 -14.21 10.13 -1.07
CA ALA A 89 -13.13 9.74 -1.97
C ALA A 89 -12.76 10.92 -2.87
N MET A 90 -11.47 11.05 -3.16
CA MET A 90 -10.90 12.12 -3.95
C MET A 90 -10.16 11.57 -5.16
N GLY A 91 -10.34 12.20 -6.33
CA GLY A 91 -9.67 11.83 -7.57
C GLY A 91 -9.37 13.05 -8.45
N ASN A 92 -8.64 12.82 -9.54
CA ASN A 92 -8.27 13.88 -10.48
C ASN A 92 -8.34 13.36 -11.91
N TYR A 93 -9.06 14.06 -12.78
CA TYR A 93 -9.05 13.81 -14.21
C TYR A 93 -8.00 14.68 -14.88
N GLY A 94 -6.86 14.08 -15.20
CA GLY A 94 -5.81 14.68 -16.00
C GLY A 94 -6.03 14.47 -17.50
N VAL A 95 -5.23 15.13 -18.31
CA VAL A 95 -5.23 14.96 -19.77
C VAL A 95 -3.81 14.73 -20.25
N ALA A 96 -3.60 13.73 -21.10
CA ALA A 96 -2.39 13.57 -21.89
C ALA A 96 -2.81 13.51 -23.37
N LEU A 97 -2.37 14.47 -24.19
CA LEU A 97 -2.70 14.52 -25.60
C LEU A 97 -1.94 13.50 -26.42
N ASP A 98 -0.81 13.02 -25.92
CA ASP A 98 -0.03 11.91 -26.47
C ASP A 98 0.72 11.14 -25.35
N LYS A 99 1.44 10.06 -25.72
CA LYS A 99 2.17 9.20 -24.78
C LYS A 99 3.31 9.87 -24.00
N LYS A 100 3.78 11.03 -24.44
CA LYS A 100 4.87 11.80 -23.81
C LYS A 100 4.35 12.96 -22.99
N ASP A 101 3.06 13.27 -23.12
CA ASP A 101 2.43 14.36 -22.41
C ASP A 101 2.20 14.00 -20.94
N ASP A 102 2.36 14.96 -20.04
CA ASP A 102 2.19 14.77 -18.59
C ASP A 102 0.74 15.09 -18.19
N PRO A 103 -0.04 14.09 -17.71
CA PRO A 103 -1.40 14.34 -17.22
C PRO A 103 -1.44 15.14 -15.90
N ASN A 104 -0.30 15.36 -15.26
CA ASN A 104 -0.17 16.06 -13.98
C ASN A 104 0.37 17.50 -14.11
N ASP A 105 0.36 18.05 -15.29
CA ASP A 105 0.94 19.38 -15.57
C ASP A 105 0.05 20.58 -15.19
N GLY A 106 -1.11 20.33 -14.55
CA GLY A 106 -2.09 21.35 -14.18
C GLY A 106 -3.07 21.72 -15.29
N ASN A 107 -2.94 21.15 -16.48
CA ASN A 107 -3.82 21.38 -17.62
C ASN A 107 -4.82 20.23 -17.83
N GLY A 108 -5.05 19.40 -16.83
CA GLY A 108 -6.13 18.42 -16.83
C GLY A 108 -7.50 19.06 -16.61
N ILE A 109 -8.54 18.24 -16.48
CA ILE A 109 -9.92 18.70 -16.34
C ILE A 109 -10.14 19.29 -14.95
N GLY A 110 -9.76 18.55 -13.91
CA GLY A 110 -9.91 19.01 -12.54
C GLY A 110 -10.04 17.90 -11.52
N ARG A 111 -10.26 18.30 -10.28
CA ARG A 111 -10.37 17.41 -9.12
C ARG A 111 -11.82 17.07 -8.84
N VAL A 112 -12.08 15.80 -8.58
CA VAL A 112 -13.41 15.25 -8.33
C VAL A 112 -13.48 14.60 -6.95
N VAL A 113 -14.69 14.58 -6.42
CA VAL A 113 -15.02 13.93 -5.15
C VAL A 113 -16.29 13.10 -5.30
N ARG A 114 -16.38 12.05 -4.48
CA ARG A 114 -17.56 11.20 -4.38
C ARG A 114 -17.71 10.72 -2.95
N GLU A 115 -18.91 10.79 -2.39
CA GLU A 115 -19.20 10.22 -1.08
C GLU A 115 -19.35 8.71 -1.17
N ILE A 116 -18.73 7.98 -0.23
CA ILE A 116 -18.97 6.58 0.06
C ILE A 116 -19.86 6.53 1.30
N LYS A 117 -21.04 5.93 1.17
CA LYS A 117 -22.02 5.86 2.25
C LYS A 117 -21.80 4.62 3.13
N LYS A 118 -22.35 4.65 4.35
CA LYS A 118 -22.24 3.55 5.33
C LYS A 118 -22.82 2.22 4.83
N ASP A 119 -23.78 2.25 3.93
CA ASP A 119 -24.38 1.08 3.29
C ASP A 119 -23.58 0.56 2.08
N GLY A 120 -22.42 1.16 1.78
CA GLY A 120 -21.57 0.82 0.66
C GLY A 120 -21.99 1.46 -0.67
N SER A 121 -23.13 2.17 -0.73
CA SER A 121 -23.55 2.88 -1.93
C SER A 121 -22.74 4.17 -2.13
N PHE A 122 -22.77 4.68 -3.36
CA PHE A 122 -22.04 5.89 -3.73
C PHE A 122 -22.98 7.07 -3.98
N GLY A 123 -22.57 8.24 -3.54
CA GLY A 123 -23.15 9.50 -3.96
C GLY A 123 -22.84 9.84 -5.42
N PRO A 124 -23.41 10.92 -5.97
CA PRO A 124 -23.00 11.47 -7.25
C PRO A 124 -21.54 11.95 -7.24
N ILE A 125 -20.92 12.00 -8.42
CA ILE A 125 -19.60 12.60 -8.62
C ILE A 125 -19.77 14.09 -8.82
N TYR A 126 -18.89 14.86 -8.17
CA TYR A 126 -18.83 16.31 -8.30
C TYR A 126 -17.42 16.78 -8.56
N PHE A 127 -17.25 17.81 -9.40
CA PHE A 127 -16.01 18.56 -9.40
C PHE A 127 -15.93 19.41 -8.12
N ILE A 128 -14.77 19.38 -7.46
CA ILE A 128 -14.47 20.24 -6.33
C ILE A 128 -13.55 21.40 -6.75
N TYR A 129 -12.82 21.19 -7.83
CA TYR A 129 -11.94 22.18 -8.43
C TYR A 129 -11.83 21.93 -9.95
N TYR A 130 -11.95 22.96 -10.75
CA TYR A 130 -11.70 22.95 -12.17
C TYR A 130 -10.34 23.57 -12.48
N ASN A 131 -9.59 23.00 -13.39
CA ASN A 131 -8.46 23.70 -13.99
C ASN A 131 -8.96 24.78 -14.97
N HIS A 132 -8.10 25.75 -15.28
CA HIS A 132 -8.51 27.04 -15.90
C HIS A 132 -9.24 26.95 -17.26
N ALA A 133 -9.09 25.86 -18.01
CA ALA A 133 -9.81 25.67 -19.27
C ALA A 133 -11.20 25.04 -19.10
N PHE A 134 -11.55 24.63 -17.89
CA PHE A 134 -12.74 23.83 -17.60
C PHE A 134 -13.67 24.52 -16.59
N ASN A 135 -14.96 24.23 -16.71
CA ASN A 135 -16.02 24.72 -15.84
C ASN A 135 -17.30 23.90 -16.04
N GLU A 136 -18.38 24.24 -15.35
CA GLU A 136 -19.65 23.52 -15.45
C GLU A 136 -20.29 23.51 -16.85
N LYS A 137 -19.90 24.40 -17.77
CA LYS A 137 -20.48 24.44 -19.12
C LYS A 137 -19.85 23.43 -20.07
N ASN A 138 -18.61 23.04 -19.82
CA ASN A 138 -17.86 22.13 -20.68
C ASN A 138 -17.45 20.81 -20.00
N THR A 139 -18.08 20.49 -18.87
CA THR A 139 -17.88 19.24 -18.11
C THR A 139 -19.22 18.56 -17.84
N SER A 140 -19.21 17.22 -17.67
CA SER A 140 -20.42 16.42 -17.47
C SER A 140 -20.83 16.25 -16.00
N TYR A 141 -19.92 16.47 -15.05
CA TYR A 141 -20.27 16.45 -13.63
C TYR A 141 -20.44 17.86 -13.08
N PRO A 142 -21.41 18.07 -12.17
CA PRO A 142 -21.65 19.39 -11.59
C PRO A 142 -20.53 19.79 -10.60
N TYR A 143 -20.45 21.07 -10.31
CA TYR A 143 -19.62 21.58 -9.21
C TYR A 143 -20.24 21.22 -7.86
N PHE A 144 -19.46 20.90 -6.85
CA PHE A 144 -19.94 20.39 -5.57
C PHE A 144 -20.95 21.30 -4.86
N LYS A 145 -20.87 22.63 -5.07
CA LYS A 145 -21.83 23.61 -4.52
C LYS A 145 -23.24 23.47 -5.10
N ARG A 146 -23.43 22.69 -6.17
CA ARG A 146 -24.76 22.38 -6.74
C ARG A 146 -25.46 21.24 -5.98
N SER A 147 -24.77 20.55 -5.10
CA SER A 147 -25.40 19.52 -4.27
C SER A 147 -26.46 20.14 -3.35
N LYS A 148 -27.61 19.47 -3.24
CA LYS A 148 -28.67 19.84 -2.28
C LYS A 148 -28.30 19.38 -0.85
N ASP A 149 -27.35 18.47 -0.70
CA ASP A 149 -26.86 18.00 0.59
C ASP A 149 -25.84 18.98 1.17
N LYS A 150 -26.29 19.80 2.10
CA LYS A 150 -25.49 20.86 2.72
C LYS A 150 -24.30 20.30 3.52
N GLU A 151 -24.46 19.13 4.15
CA GLU A 151 -23.37 18.51 4.91
C GLU A 151 -22.29 17.94 3.97
N PHE A 152 -22.67 17.42 2.81
CA PHE A 152 -21.71 17.06 1.76
C PHE A 152 -20.95 18.29 1.25
N VAL A 153 -21.65 19.39 0.98
CA VAL A 153 -21.02 20.66 0.56
C VAL A 153 -20.02 21.15 1.61
N LYS A 154 -20.39 21.05 2.90
CA LYS A 154 -19.51 21.41 4.01
C LYS A 154 -18.28 20.52 4.06
N ALA A 155 -18.43 19.19 3.93
CA ALA A 155 -17.31 18.25 3.88
C ALA A 155 -16.34 18.57 2.72
N CYS A 156 -16.85 18.93 1.55
CA CYS A 156 -16.02 19.37 0.44
C CYS A 156 -15.29 20.70 0.74
N GLN A 157 -15.95 21.63 1.40
CA GLN A 157 -15.30 22.88 1.81
C GLN A 157 -14.19 22.65 2.85
N GLU A 158 -14.38 21.71 3.80
CA GLU A 158 -13.35 21.29 4.76
C GLU A 158 -12.07 20.81 4.06
N ILE A 159 -12.21 20.06 2.94
CA ILE A 159 -11.05 19.63 2.12
C ILE A 159 -10.33 20.84 1.51
N LEU A 160 -11.10 21.80 0.95
CA LEU A 160 -10.53 22.99 0.31
C LEU A 160 -9.87 23.95 1.31
N ASP A 161 -10.38 24.02 2.52
CA ASP A 161 -9.89 24.92 3.56
C ASP A 161 -8.64 24.40 4.27
N ASN A 162 -8.34 23.10 4.16
CA ASN A 162 -7.20 22.49 4.85
C ASN A 162 -6.12 22.04 3.86
N PRO A 163 -4.91 22.61 3.93
CA PRO A 163 -3.83 22.29 3.01
C PRO A 163 -3.40 20.80 3.08
N ARG A 164 -3.45 20.16 4.25
CA ARG A 164 -3.10 18.74 4.41
C ARG A 164 -3.97 17.83 3.54
N TYR A 165 -5.28 18.12 3.45
CA TYR A 165 -6.20 17.30 2.64
C TYR A 165 -6.06 17.62 1.15
N ARG A 166 -5.87 18.88 0.79
CA ARG A 166 -5.59 19.27 -0.60
C ARG A 166 -4.33 18.61 -1.14
N MET A 167 -3.30 18.50 -0.29
CA MET A 167 -2.02 17.90 -0.66
C MET A 167 -2.10 16.41 -1.01
N GLN A 168 -3.11 15.68 -0.52
CA GLN A 168 -3.32 14.27 -0.91
C GLN A 168 -3.54 14.09 -2.42
N TRP A 169 -4.11 15.09 -3.09
CA TRP A 169 -4.26 15.06 -4.55
C TRP A 169 -2.94 15.28 -5.29
N VAL A 170 -1.94 15.86 -4.62
CA VAL A 170 -0.69 16.26 -5.27
C VAL A 170 0.39 15.22 -5.01
N GLU A 171 0.42 14.23 -5.85
CA GLU A 171 1.47 13.21 -5.81
C GLU A 171 2.73 13.65 -6.55
N GLU A 172 2.58 14.39 -7.63
CA GLU A 172 3.64 15.04 -8.36
C GLU A 172 3.46 16.56 -8.30
N ALA A 173 4.55 17.31 -8.38
CA ALA A 173 4.46 18.75 -8.36
C ALA A 173 3.75 19.27 -9.62
N ASP A 174 2.63 19.92 -9.42
CA ASP A 174 1.90 20.64 -10.44
C ASP A 174 2.28 22.12 -10.36
N ARG A 175 3.12 22.55 -11.27
CA ARG A 175 3.66 23.93 -11.28
C ARG A 175 2.60 24.99 -11.55
N ASN A 176 1.50 24.60 -12.13
CA ASN A 176 0.42 25.50 -12.54
C ASN A 176 -0.78 25.43 -11.61
N ASP A 177 -0.67 24.72 -10.47
CA ASP A 177 -1.75 24.59 -9.52
C ASP A 177 -1.81 25.79 -8.56
N PRO A 178 -2.78 26.69 -8.68
CA PRO A 178 -2.87 27.85 -7.81
C PRO A 178 -3.29 27.51 -6.37
N LEU A 179 -3.85 26.31 -6.13
CA LEU A 179 -4.23 25.87 -4.79
C LEU A 179 -3.04 25.36 -3.98
N ILE A 180 -1.98 24.92 -4.66
CA ILE A 180 -0.85 24.26 -4.02
C ILE A 180 0.43 24.72 -4.70
N PRO A 181 0.94 25.88 -4.31
CA PRO A 181 2.23 26.40 -4.82
C PRO A 181 3.38 25.55 -4.26
N LEU A 182 3.70 24.46 -4.96
CA LEU A 182 4.83 23.61 -4.61
C LEU A 182 6.01 23.84 -5.54
N HIS A 183 7.19 23.77 -4.97
CA HIS A 183 8.41 23.65 -5.75
C HIS A 183 8.46 22.28 -6.43
N LYS A 184 9.07 22.23 -7.61
CA LYS A 184 9.20 21.02 -8.43
C LYS A 184 9.80 19.82 -7.69
N GLU A 185 10.63 20.09 -6.70
CA GLU A 185 11.34 19.09 -5.92
C GLU A 185 10.42 18.37 -4.90
N TYR A 186 9.36 19.02 -4.45
CA TYR A 186 8.53 18.55 -3.34
C TYR A 186 7.36 17.71 -3.85
N LYS A 187 7.68 16.47 -4.23
CA LYS A 187 6.72 15.54 -4.83
C LYS A 187 6.28 14.46 -3.85
N ALA A 188 5.04 14.02 -4.02
CA ALA A 188 4.46 12.87 -3.32
C ALA A 188 4.43 13.05 -1.80
N TYR A 189 3.79 14.11 -1.38
CA TYR A 189 3.61 14.51 0.02
C TYR A 189 2.96 13.45 0.89
N CYS A 190 3.48 13.31 2.11
CA CYS A 190 2.77 12.79 3.29
C CYS A 190 3.21 13.58 4.52
N ASP A 191 2.43 13.52 5.59
CA ASP A 191 2.70 14.24 6.82
C ASP A 191 2.23 13.48 8.05
N TYR A 192 2.77 13.87 9.20
CA TYR A 192 2.30 13.48 10.52
C TYR A 192 2.49 14.63 11.52
N THR A 193 1.73 14.57 12.63
CA THR A 193 1.73 15.60 13.67
C THR A 193 2.65 15.23 14.82
N LEU A 194 3.50 16.15 15.26
CA LEU A 194 4.30 16.05 16.48
C LEU A 194 3.45 16.35 17.73
N PRO A 195 3.89 15.96 18.95
CA PRO A 195 3.14 16.20 20.18
C PRO A 195 2.88 17.66 20.49
N ASP A 196 3.70 18.56 19.99
CA ASP A 196 3.57 20.01 20.14
C ASP A 196 2.66 20.66 19.08
N GLY A 197 2.08 19.87 18.17
CA GLY A 197 1.16 20.32 17.14
C GLY A 197 1.83 20.71 15.83
N ARG A 198 3.14 20.76 15.73
CA ARG A 198 3.86 20.97 14.47
C ARG A 198 3.65 19.80 13.54
N LEU A 199 3.65 20.06 12.23
CA LEU A 199 3.62 19.03 11.20
C LEU A 199 5.02 18.76 10.66
N VAL A 200 5.32 17.50 10.44
CA VAL A 200 6.49 17.06 9.67
C VAL A 200 6.00 16.54 8.33
N SER A 201 6.52 17.09 7.25
CA SER A 201 6.28 16.58 5.89
C SER A 201 7.41 15.67 5.43
N LEU A 202 7.07 14.69 4.61
CA LEU A 202 8.02 13.87 3.89
C LEU A 202 7.68 13.89 2.39
N TRP A 203 8.72 14.00 1.55
CA TRP A 203 8.62 13.95 0.08
C TRP A 203 9.63 12.95 -0.49
N LYS A 204 9.54 12.68 -1.79
CA LYS A 204 10.54 11.89 -2.51
C LYS A 204 11.96 12.35 -2.17
N HIS A 205 12.92 11.46 -2.30
CA HIS A 205 14.35 11.69 -1.98
C HIS A 205 14.63 11.96 -0.50
N ALA A 206 13.74 11.50 0.38
CA ALA A 206 13.80 11.75 1.82
C ALA A 206 13.82 13.24 2.20
N LEU A 207 13.23 14.10 1.39
CA LEU A 207 13.10 15.51 1.74
C LEU A 207 12.09 15.68 2.88
N THR A 208 12.37 16.61 3.79
CA THR A 208 11.54 16.90 4.96
C THR A 208 11.52 18.37 5.28
N SER A 209 10.46 18.83 5.91
CA SER A 209 10.35 20.17 6.48
C SER A 209 9.30 20.17 7.59
N ILE A 210 9.30 21.23 8.38
CA ILE A 210 8.37 21.44 9.51
C ILE A 210 7.45 22.60 9.18
N SER A 211 6.17 22.45 9.54
CA SER A 211 5.17 23.51 9.50
C SER A 211 4.65 23.78 10.91
N GLU A 212 4.55 25.05 11.27
CA GLU A 212 4.00 25.54 12.55
C GLU A 212 2.57 26.08 12.40
N ASP A 213 2.06 26.15 11.16
CA ASP A 213 0.78 26.80 10.82
C ASP A 213 -0.23 25.84 10.14
N GLY A 214 -0.12 24.53 10.46
CA GLY A 214 -1.03 23.51 9.95
C GLY A 214 -0.83 23.17 8.48
N GLY A 215 0.36 23.36 7.92
CA GLY A 215 0.73 23.00 6.55
C GLY A 215 0.54 24.13 5.53
N ASN A 216 0.23 25.36 5.96
CA ASN A 216 0.14 26.51 5.08
C ASN A 216 1.52 26.96 4.59
N THR A 217 2.51 26.96 5.49
CA THR A 217 3.91 27.24 5.15
C THR A 217 4.85 26.17 5.71
N TRP A 218 5.99 26.02 5.08
CA TRP A 218 7.02 25.04 5.43
C TRP A 218 8.36 25.73 5.65
N ALA A 219 9.09 25.32 6.69
CA ALA A 219 10.40 25.85 7.00
C ALA A 219 11.38 25.68 5.81
N GLN A 220 12.22 26.68 5.61
CA GLN A 220 13.23 26.71 4.56
C GLN A 220 14.64 26.88 5.15
N PRO A 221 15.66 26.25 4.56
CA PRO A 221 15.59 25.35 3.39
C PRO A 221 14.95 24.02 3.75
N VAL A 222 14.38 23.34 2.75
CA VAL A 222 13.97 21.92 2.91
C VAL A 222 15.23 21.06 2.99
N GLU A 223 15.25 20.17 3.95
CA GLU A 223 16.41 19.33 4.24
C GLU A 223 16.16 17.87 3.89
N ARG A 224 17.17 17.03 4.01
CA ARG A 224 17.01 15.58 3.99
C ARG A 224 16.74 15.08 5.39
N ALA A 225 15.75 14.19 5.52
CA ALA A 225 15.45 13.52 6.78
C ALA A 225 16.69 12.76 7.30
N LYS A 226 16.93 12.81 8.59
CA LYS A 226 18.08 12.15 9.23
C LYS A 226 17.82 10.67 9.44
N GLY A 227 18.83 9.85 9.20
CA GLY A 227 18.85 8.44 9.53
C GLY A 227 18.34 7.49 8.46
N PHE A 228 17.81 7.97 7.32
CA PHE A 228 17.46 7.12 6.20
C PHE A 228 17.68 7.80 4.84
N VAL A 229 17.72 6.98 3.80
CA VAL A 229 17.78 7.43 2.41
C VAL A 229 16.59 6.84 1.65
N ASN A 230 15.98 7.62 0.80
CA ASN A 230 14.91 7.18 -0.09
C ASN A 230 15.24 7.52 -1.54
N SER A 231 14.87 6.63 -2.45
CA SER A 231 14.96 6.85 -3.89
C SER A 231 14.00 7.95 -4.37
N ASN A 232 13.79 8.05 -5.66
CA ASN A 232 12.72 8.87 -6.24
C ASN A 232 11.31 8.25 -6.07
N ALA A 233 11.18 7.19 -5.27
CA ALA A 233 9.91 6.57 -4.93
C ALA A 233 9.14 7.38 -3.89
N LYS A 234 7.84 7.10 -3.79
CA LYS A 234 6.99 7.68 -2.74
C LYS A 234 7.38 7.09 -1.39
N ILE A 235 7.13 7.87 -0.37
CA ILE A 235 7.41 7.57 1.02
C ILE A 235 6.12 7.74 1.83
N TRP A 236 5.96 6.98 2.88
CA TRP A 236 4.89 7.14 3.84
C TRP A 236 5.45 7.36 5.24
N GLY A 237 4.98 8.38 5.93
CA GLY A 237 5.31 8.66 7.34
C GLY A 237 4.04 8.72 8.18
N GLN A 238 4.10 8.15 9.39
CA GLN A 238 2.96 8.09 10.30
C GLN A 238 3.43 8.04 11.76
N ARG A 239 2.66 8.65 12.66
CA ARG A 239 2.76 8.41 14.10
C ARG A 239 2.04 7.11 14.44
N LEU A 240 2.70 6.23 15.21
CA LEU A 240 2.18 4.94 15.63
C LEU A 240 1.41 5.04 16.95
N SER A 241 0.65 3.99 17.28
CA SER A 241 -0.16 3.92 18.51
C SER A 241 0.65 3.93 19.80
N ASP A 242 1.90 3.44 19.76
CA ASP A 242 2.86 3.48 20.87
C ASP A 242 3.55 4.85 21.06
N GLY A 243 3.21 5.82 20.20
CA GLY A 243 3.76 7.17 20.20
C GLY A 243 5.08 7.34 19.44
N THR A 244 5.68 6.29 18.91
CA THR A 244 6.81 6.36 17.98
C THR A 244 6.34 6.80 16.59
N TYR A 245 7.28 7.06 15.69
CA TYR A 245 7.03 7.42 14.31
C TYR A 245 7.66 6.39 13.38
N ALA A 246 6.98 6.07 12.31
CA ALA A 246 7.50 5.19 11.29
C ALA A 246 7.54 5.88 9.93
N THR A 247 8.56 5.56 9.14
CA THR A 247 8.57 5.85 7.71
C THR A 247 8.76 4.57 6.94
N VAL A 248 7.91 4.36 5.92
CA VAL A 248 7.96 3.21 5.00
C VAL A 248 8.34 3.70 3.63
N TYR A 249 9.37 3.12 3.03
CA TYR A 249 10.05 3.67 1.86
C TYR A 249 10.91 2.63 1.13
N ASN A 250 11.50 3.03 -0.01
CA ASN A 250 12.48 2.20 -0.73
C ASN A 250 13.89 2.75 -0.46
N PRO A 251 14.77 2.00 0.25
CA PRO A 251 16.07 2.49 0.74
C PRO A 251 17.18 2.47 -0.31
N SER A 252 16.90 2.13 -1.55
CA SER A 252 17.86 2.07 -2.64
C SER A 252 17.46 2.99 -3.80
N GLU A 253 18.31 3.14 -4.81
CA GLU A 253 17.95 3.86 -6.06
C GLU A 253 16.88 3.12 -6.88
N PHE A 254 16.79 1.81 -6.73
CA PHE A 254 15.72 0.99 -7.26
C PHE A 254 14.51 1.04 -6.31
N ARG A 255 13.31 0.83 -6.81
CA ARG A 255 12.10 0.80 -5.97
C ARG A 255 11.91 -0.56 -5.29
N TRP A 256 12.98 -1.03 -4.65
CA TRP A 256 13.10 -2.30 -3.95
C TRP A 256 14.28 -2.26 -2.95
N PRO A 257 14.21 -2.95 -1.79
CA PRO A 257 12.99 -3.50 -1.17
C PRO A 257 12.06 -2.41 -0.62
N LEU A 258 10.96 -2.79 0.01
CA LEU A 258 10.19 -1.91 0.88
C LEU A 258 10.67 -2.09 2.31
N ALA A 259 11.06 -1.01 2.94
CA ALA A 259 11.62 -1.00 4.28
C ALA A 259 10.87 -0.06 5.21
N ILE A 260 11.07 -0.22 6.52
CA ILE A 260 10.56 0.66 7.56
C ILE A 260 11.69 1.12 8.46
N SER A 261 11.70 2.40 8.80
CA SER A 261 12.56 3.00 9.82
C SER A 261 11.72 3.68 10.89
N LEU A 262 12.19 3.62 12.13
CA LEU A 262 11.50 4.16 13.31
C LEU A 262 12.23 5.38 13.86
N SER A 263 11.45 6.29 14.43
CA SER A 263 11.90 7.47 15.13
C SER A 263 11.14 7.64 16.45
N LYS A 264 11.84 8.09 17.50
CA LYS A 264 11.20 8.42 18.78
C LYS A 264 10.65 9.83 18.82
N ASP A 265 11.27 10.74 18.09
CA ASP A 265 10.94 12.18 18.08
C ASP A 265 10.25 12.64 16.80
N GLY A 266 10.13 11.75 15.78
CA GLY A 266 9.58 12.06 14.48
C GLY A 266 10.52 12.84 13.55
N LEU A 267 11.79 13.03 13.92
CA LEU A 267 12.77 13.84 13.20
C LEU A 267 14.03 13.05 12.81
N GLU A 268 14.48 12.15 13.68
CA GLU A 268 15.65 11.31 13.46
C GLU A 268 15.26 9.82 13.50
N TYR A 269 15.58 9.11 12.44
CA TYR A 269 15.23 7.71 12.29
C TYR A 269 16.45 6.83 12.54
N THR A 270 16.29 5.76 13.31
CA THR A 270 17.41 5.00 13.89
C THR A 270 17.40 3.51 13.56
N THR A 271 16.37 3.00 12.90
CA THR A 271 16.26 1.58 12.58
C THR A 271 16.08 1.36 11.07
N LEU A 272 16.31 0.13 10.62
CA LEU A 272 16.02 -0.30 9.25
C LEU A 272 15.56 -1.75 9.31
N ASN A 273 14.28 -1.97 9.06
CA ASN A 273 13.68 -3.30 9.00
C ASN A 273 13.02 -3.54 7.63
N LEU A 274 12.96 -4.79 7.23
CA LEU A 274 12.32 -5.21 5.98
C LEU A 274 10.80 -5.27 6.17
N VAL A 275 10.06 -4.67 5.22
CA VAL A 275 8.60 -4.82 5.12
C VAL A 275 8.25 -5.82 4.02
N HIS A 276 8.84 -5.67 2.83
CA HIS A 276 8.59 -6.55 1.70
C HIS A 276 9.84 -6.65 0.83
N GLY A 277 10.36 -7.87 0.68
CA GLY A 277 11.58 -8.15 -0.08
C GLY A 277 11.35 -8.96 -1.35
N GLU A 278 10.23 -9.65 -1.47
CA GLU A 278 9.89 -10.44 -2.65
C GLU A 278 9.57 -9.55 -3.84
N ILE A 279 9.86 -10.04 -5.04
CA ILE A 279 9.48 -9.43 -6.30
C ILE A 279 8.76 -10.48 -7.13
N THR A 280 7.47 -10.26 -7.36
CA THR A 280 6.71 -11.10 -8.28
C THR A 280 7.18 -10.91 -9.72
N PRO A 281 7.01 -11.89 -10.61
CA PRO A 281 7.30 -11.72 -12.03
C PRO A 281 6.51 -10.55 -12.62
N MET A 282 7.19 -9.68 -13.38
CA MET A 282 6.51 -8.61 -14.13
C MET A 282 5.80 -9.24 -15.32
N ARG A 283 4.48 -9.10 -15.39
CA ARG A 283 3.62 -9.73 -16.41
C ARG A 283 3.36 -8.83 -17.61
N TYR A 284 3.43 -7.52 -17.42
CA TYR A 284 3.08 -6.52 -18.43
C TYR A 284 4.24 -5.58 -18.68
N GLY A 285 4.53 -5.31 -19.97
CA GLY A 285 5.44 -4.24 -20.37
C GLY A 285 4.78 -2.87 -20.26
N GLY A 286 5.56 -1.80 -20.44
CA GLY A 286 5.07 -0.41 -20.49
C GLY A 286 6.16 0.61 -20.18
N ASN A 287 5.89 1.89 -20.52
CA ASN A 287 6.74 2.99 -20.10
C ASN A 287 6.59 3.21 -18.59
N TYR A 288 7.64 3.68 -17.95
CA TYR A 288 7.65 3.94 -16.49
C TYR A 288 7.41 2.71 -15.61
N LYS A 289 7.44 1.51 -16.15
CA LYS A 289 7.41 0.27 -15.37
C LYS A 289 8.73 0.12 -14.60
N SER A 290 8.61 -0.36 -13.37
CA SER A 290 9.76 -0.69 -12.52
C SER A 290 9.38 -1.84 -11.59
N PHE A 291 10.37 -2.68 -11.29
CA PHE A 291 10.19 -3.80 -10.36
C PHE A 291 10.03 -3.33 -8.92
N GLY A 292 9.40 -4.14 -8.11
CA GLY A 292 9.35 -4.06 -6.68
C GLY A 292 8.12 -3.37 -6.10
N PRO A 293 8.02 -3.38 -4.76
CA PRO A 293 6.95 -2.77 -3.98
C PRO A 293 7.16 -1.25 -3.91
N GLN A 294 6.29 -0.50 -4.55
CA GLN A 294 6.44 0.94 -4.73
C GLN A 294 5.13 1.71 -4.55
N TYR A 295 5.22 3.03 -4.47
CA TYR A 295 4.07 3.92 -4.28
C TYR A 295 3.32 3.67 -2.96
N VAL A 296 4.09 3.41 -1.89
CA VAL A 296 3.53 3.14 -0.57
C VAL A 296 2.68 4.30 -0.05
N ARG A 297 1.52 3.96 0.52
CA ARG A 297 0.60 4.84 1.23
C ARG A 297 -0.03 4.09 2.41
N GLY A 298 -0.39 4.83 3.44
CA GLY A 298 -1.10 4.33 4.61
C GLY A 298 -2.42 5.03 4.83
N ILE A 299 -2.85 5.12 6.08
CA ILE A 299 -4.05 5.81 6.51
C ILE A 299 -3.64 7.20 7.00
N GLN A 300 -4.06 8.23 6.26
CA GLN A 300 -3.81 9.63 6.63
C GLN A 300 -4.44 9.95 8.00
N GLU A 301 -3.76 10.72 8.83
CA GLU A 301 -4.33 11.22 10.08
C GLU A 301 -5.71 11.84 9.85
N GLY A 302 -6.70 11.41 10.64
CA GLY A 302 -8.10 11.81 10.50
C GLY A 302 -8.95 10.87 9.63
N ASN A 303 -8.35 9.93 8.90
CA ASN A 303 -9.08 8.95 8.09
C ASN A 303 -9.31 7.60 8.82
N GLY A 304 -9.37 7.66 10.15
CA GLY A 304 -9.64 6.53 11.03
C GLY A 304 -8.39 5.81 11.54
N THR A 305 -8.63 4.94 12.51
CA THR A 305 -7.58 4.10 13.12
C THR A 305 -8.12 2.68 13.21
N PRO A 306 -7.42 1.68 12.67
CA PRO A 306 -7.76 0.28 12.85
C PRO A 306 -7.80 -0.10 14.33
N PRO A 307 -8.65 -1.07 14.74
CA PRO A 307 -8.87 -1.40 16.15
C PRO A 307 -7.65 -2.06 16.82
N ASP A 308 -6.77 -2.68 16.05
CA ASP A 308 -5.49 -3.23 16.51
C ASP A 308 -4.47 -2.15 16.88
N GLY A 309 -4.63 -0.92 16.36
CA GLY A 309 -3.68 0.16 16.53
C GLY A 309 -2.39 -0.02 15.72
N ASP A 310 -2.33 -0.98 14.85
CA ASP A 310 -1.18 -1.33 14.04
C ASP A 310 -1.02 -0.43 12.80
N LEU A 311 0.15 -0.51 12.17
CA LEU A 311 0.43 0.22 10.96
C LEU A 311 0.02 -0.60 9.73
N TRP A 312 -0.93 -0.08 8.98
CA TRP A 312 -1.39 -0.66 7.73
C TRP A 312 -0.96 0.22 6.56
N VAL A 313 -0.26 -0.38 5.59
CA VAL A 313 0.18 0.30 4.37
C VAL A 313 -0.20 -0.48 3.13
N THR A 314 -0.48 0.24 2.06
CA THR A 314 -0.74 -0.33 0.73
C THR A 314 0.31 0.16 -0.24
N TYR A 315 0.62 -0.65 -1.23
CA TYR A 315 1.59 -0.34 -2.28
C TYR A 315 1.31 -1.15 -3.53
N SER A 316 1.99 -0.81 -4.61
CA SER A 316 1.90 -1.52 -5.88
C SER A 316 3.13 -2.37 -6.11
N MET A 317 2.96 -3.67 -6.35
CA MET A 317 4.02 -4.54 -6.83
C MET A 317 4.15 -4.39 -8.34
N ASN A 318 5.33 -4.03 -8.84
CA ASN A 318 5.63 -3.84 -10.26
C ASN A 318 4.67 -2.88 -10.98
N LYS A 319 3.89 -2.06 -10.26
CA LYS A 319 2.74 -1.29 -10.78
C LYS A 319 1.67 -2.17 -11.45
N GLU A 320 1.50 -3.38 -10.99
CA GLU A 320 0.54 -4.37 -11.50
C GLU A 320 -0.48 -4.78 -10.44
N ASP A 321 -0.01 -5.26 -9.30
CA ASP A 321 -0.85 -5.76 -8.23
C ASP A 321 -0.86 -4.80 -7.03
N MET A 322 -2.00 -4.70 -6.38
CA MET A 322 -2.14 -3.95 -5.14
C MET A 322 -1.90 -4.89 -3.95
N TRP A 323 -1.01 -4.46 -3.07
CA TRP A 323 -0.64 -5.17 -1.85
C TRP A 323 -0.96 -4.34 -0.62
N VAL A 324 -1.21 -5.03 0.48
CA VAL A 324 -1.34 -4.45 1.82
C VAL A 324 -0.38 -5.17 2.74
N SER A 325 0.35 -4.41 3.56
CA SER A 325 1.13 -4.96 4.66
C SER A 325 0.55 -4.52 5.98
N HIS A 326 0.35 -5.48 6.87
CA HIS A 326 0.04 -5.31 8.27
C HIS A 326 1.35 -5.34 9.07
N ILE A 327 1.64 -4.29 9.81
CA ILE A 327 2.87 -4.16 10.59
C ILE A 327 2.47 -3.94 12.04
N PRO A 328 2.62 -4.97 12.90
CA PRO A 328 2.27 -4.88 14.31
C PRO A 328 3.05 -3.80 15.05
N VAL A 329 2.41 -3.14 16.01
CA VAL A 329 3.00 -2.11 16.87
C VAL A 329 3.04 -2.64 18.33
N PRO A 330 4.19 -2.59 19.00
CA PRO A 330 5.48 -2.00 18.58
C PRO A 330 6.16 -2.81 17.47
N VAL A 331 6.79 -2.09 16.54
CA VAL A 331 7.56 -2.73 15.45
C VAL A 331 8.78 -3.45 16.01
N ARG A 332 8.95 -4.72 15.67
CA ARG A 332 10.01 -5.59 16.19
C ARG A 332 10.86 -6.15 15.04
N ALA A 333 12.13 -6.36 15.31
CA ALA A 333 13.05 -7.00 14.36
C ALA A 333 12.90 -8.54 14.34
N HIS A 334 12.41 -9.14 15.42
CA HIS A 334 12.18 -10.57 15.58
C HIS A 334 11.06 -10.84 16.59
N ALA A 335 10.51 -12.05 16.56
CA ALA A 335 9.57 -12.55 17.55
C ALA A 335 10.29 -13.00 18.85
N SER A 336 9.54 -13.46 19.83
CA SER A 336 10.11 -14.07 21.05
C SER A 336 10.87 -15.35 20.75
N GLU A 337 11.82 -15.73 21.63
CA GLU A 337 12.60 -16.98 21.53
C GLU A 337 11.71 -18.24 21.63
N HIS A 338 10.64 -18.15 22.43
CA HIS A 338 9.71 -19.26 22.61
C HIS A 338 8.51 -19.10 21.68
N ALA A 339 8.18 -20.16 20.97
CA ALA A 339 6.97 -20.30 20.19
C ALA A 339 6.16 -21.49 20.74
N ASP A 340 4.89 -21.23 21.04
CA ASP A 340 3.92 -22.25 21.45
C ASP A 340 2.56 -21.89 20.85
N ASP A 341 2.49 -21.98 19.52
CA ASP A 341 1.29 -21.61 18.76
C ASP A 341 0.49 -22.88 18.46
N ASP A 342 -0.72 -22.98 19.01
CA ASP A 342 -1.67 -24.02 18.65
C ASP A 342 -2.65 -23.58 17.54
N PHE A 343 -2.59 -22.29 17.13
CA PHE A 343 -3.44 -21.61 16.17
C PHE A 343 -4.95 -21.61 16.45
N ALA A 344 -5.41 -22.39 17.44
CA ALA A 344 -6.83 -22.51 17.77
C ALA A 344 -7.41 -21.27 18.49
N GLY A 345 -6.53 -20.48 19.12
CA GLY A 345 -6.92 -19.29 19.88
C GLY A 345 -7.12 -18.03 19.02
N TYR A 346 -6.64 -18.03 17.78
CA TYR A 346 -6.67 -16.85 16.92
C TYR A 346 -8.00 -16.74 16.16
N LYS A 347 -8.57 -15.53 16.13
CA LYS A 347 -9.82 -15.24 15.41
C LYS A 347 -9.57 -14.98 13.92
N ASP A 348 -8.47 -14.31 13.62
CA ASP A 348 -8.05 -13.98 12.26
C ASP A 348 -6.53 -13.84 12.17
N LEU A 349 -6.03 -13.65 10.94
CA LEU A 349 -4.60 -13.56 10.66
C LEU A 349 -3.92 -12.33 11.29
N SER A 350 -4.67 -11.27 11.64
CA SER A 350 -4.09 -10.06 12.23
C SER A 350 -3.55 -10.31 13.65
N GLU A 351 -4.03 -11.34 14.32
CA GLU A 351 -3.57 -11.74 15.66
C GLU A 351 -2.23 -12.49 15.63
N LEU A 352 -1.77 -12.96 14.43
CA LEU A 352 -0.49 -13.66 14.25
C LEU A 352 0.71 -12.70 14.23
N THR A 353 0.83 -11.86 15.22
CA THR A 353 1.82 -10.76 15.26
C THR A 353 3.28 -11.21 15.33
N ASP A 354 3.53 -12.47 15.65
CA ASP A 354 4.88 -13.07 15.66
C ASP A 354 5.27 -13.76 14.34
N TRP A 355 4.34 -13.76 13.36
CA TRP A 355 4.54 -14.40 12.07
C TRP A 355 4.53 -13.38 10.93
N ASN A 356 5.47 -13.48 10.01
CA ASN A 356 5.44 -12.77 8.74
C ASN A 356 4.66 -13.61 7.74
N LEU A 357 3.60 -13.05 7.18
CA LEU A 357 2.70 -13.73 6.26
C LEU A 357 2.91 -13.18 4.85
N TYR A 358 3.24 -14.05 3.90
CA TYR A 358 3.23 -13.77 2.47
C TYR A 358 2.05 -14.52 1.86
N SER A 359 0.94 -13.78 1.70
CA SER A 359 -0.36 -14.36 1.39
C SER A 359 -0.96 -13.62 0.19
N LEU A 360 -1.06 -14.30 -0.93
CA LEU A 360 -1.59 -13.77 -2.17
C LEU A 360 -3.04 -14.23 -2.38
N GLN A 361 -3.74 -13.57 -3.29
CA GLN A 361 -5.11 -13.94 -3.65
C GLN A 361 -5.23 -15.42 -4.10
N TRP A 362 -4.24 -15.91 -4.86
CA TRP A 362 -4.23 -17.27 -5.40
C TRP A 362 -3.30 -18.23 -4.65
N ALA A 363 -2.54 -17.72 -3.69
CA ALA A 363 -1.73 -18.49 -2.76
C ALA A 363 -1.94 -17.97 -1.32
N PRO A 364 -3.16 -18.14 -0.76
CA PRO A 364 -3.49 -17.58 0.54
C PRO A 364 -2.91 -18.39 1.68
N VAL A 365 -2.59 -17.67 2.76
CA VAL A 365 -2.46 -18.18 4.11
C VAL A 365 -3.81 -18.00 4.81
N SER A 366 -4.25 -18.98 5.59
CA SER A 366 -5.50 -18.91 6.34
C SER A 366 -5.41 -19.70 7.67
N LEU A 367 -6.41 -19.52 8.51
CA LEU A 367 -6.58 -20.29 9.74
C LEU A 367 -7.78 -21.27 9.57
N ASP A 368 -7.61 -22.51 9.95
CA ASP A 368 -8.67 -23.51 10.00
C ASP A 368 -8.55 -24.35 11.28
N GLY A 369 -9.40 -24.05 12.26
CA GLY A 369 -9.32 -24.66 13.58
C GLY A 369 -7.96 -24.43 14.24
N LYS A 370 -7.21 -25.53 14.43
CA LYS A 370 -5.85 -25.48 15.01
C LYS A 370 -4.72 -25.41 13.96
N TRP A 371 -5.05 -25.17 12.70
CA TRP A 371 -4.10 -25.21 11.61
C TRP A 371 -3.84 -23.83 11.03
N LEU A 372 -2.57 -23.53 10.82
CA LEU A 372 -2.14 -22.49 9.89
C LEU A 372 -2.00 -23.13 8.51
N VAL A 373 -2.84 -22.71 7.57
CA VAL A 373 -3.00 -23.36 6.26
C VAL A 373 -2.33 -22.54 5.18
N LEU A 374 -1.48 -23.17 4.39
CA LEU A 374 -0.88 -22.61 3.19
C LEU A 374 -1.51 -23.32 1.98
N GLN A 375 -2.16 -22.55 1.12
CA GLN A 375 -2.76 -23.06 -0.11
C GLN A 375 -2.13 -22.34 -1.30
N ASP A 376 -1.62 -23.10 -2.27
CA ASP A 376 -1.01 -22.54 -3.46
C ASP A 376 -1.78 -22.99 -4.72
N LYS A 377 -2.38 -22.03 -5.41
CA LYS A 377 -3.01 -22.13 -6.74
C LYS A 377 -2.45 -21.10 -7.71
N ASP A 378 -1.41 -20.36 -7.31
CA ASP A 378 -0.74 -19.40 -8.16
C ASP A 378 0.25 -20.11 -9.09
N LEU A 379 0.33 -19.66 -10.34
CA LEU A 379 1.23 -20.24 -11.33
C LEU A 379 2.66 -19.67 -11.26
N PHE A 380 2.85 -18.54 -10.57
CA PHE A 380 4.07 -17.75 -10.62
C PHE A 380 4.62 -17.41 -9.24
N ASP A 381 3.83 -17.65 -8.20
CA ASP A 381 4.17 -17.26 -6.83
C ASP A 381 3.73 -18.34 -5.83
N TYR A 382 3.86 -18.11 -4.53
CA TYR A 382 3.65 -19.10 -3.49
C TYR A 382 3.11 -18.48 -2.20
N ALA A 383 2.52 -19.29 -1.31
CA ALA A 383 2.23 -18.89 0.07
C ALA A 383 3.45 -19.14 0.96
N ARG A 384 3.78 -18.19 1.85
CA ARG A 384 4.86 -18.35 2.83
C ARG A 384 4.45 -17.79 4.19
N VAL A 385 4.90 -18.46 5.23
CA VAL A 385 4.88 -17.96 6.61
C VAL A 385 6.28 -18.05 7.18
N GLU A 386 6.69 -17.05 7.93
CA GLU A 386 8.02 -16.97 8.52
C GLU A 386 7.92 -16.48 9.96
N ARG A 387 8.64 -17.14 10.85
CA ARG A 387 8.85 -16.67 12.22
C ARG A 387 10.32 -16.34 12.41
N LYS A 388 10.64 -15.10 12.68
CA LYS A 388 12.00 -14.64 12.91
C LYS A 388 12.30 -14.63 14.40
N ILE A 389 13.26 -15.44 14.81
CA ILE A 389 13.74 -15.53 16.19
C ILE A 389 15.14 -14.92 16.31
N PRO A 390 15.62 -14.57 17.51
CA PRO A 390 17.01 -14.19 17.73
C PRO A 390 17.98 -15.29 17.25
N ALA A 391 19.11 -14.89 16.72
CA ALA A 391 20.15 -15.83 16.26
C ALA A 391 20.61 -16.73 17.42
N THR A 392 20.66 -18.04 17.17
CA THR A 392 21.08 -19.04 18.17
C THR A 392 21.96 -20.12 17.52
N LYS A 393 22.83 -20.74 18.30
CA LYS A 393 23.64 -21.90 17.88
C LYS A 393 22.94 -23.22 18.08
N GLU A 394 21.91 -23.24 18.92
CA GLU A 394 21.12 -24.43 19.21
C GLU A 394 19.65 -24.10 19.07
N LEU A 395 18.94 -24.90 18.31
CA LEU A 395 17.51 -24.73 18.07
C LEU A 395 16.82 -26.08 18.13
N LYS A 396 15.77 -26.17 18.94
CA LYS A 396 14.83 -27.29 18.93
C LYS A 396 13.44 -26.78 18.53
N VAL A 397 12.88 -27.37 17.47
CA VAL A 397 11.54 -27.04 16.96
C VAL A 397 10.73 -28.32 16.87
N SER A 398 9.49 -28.27 17.34
CA SER A 398 8.49 -29.33 17.16
C SER A 398 7.20 -28.78 16.61
N PHE A 399 6.56 -29.49 15.69
CA PHE A 399 5.29 -29.10 15.11
C PHE A 399 4.51 -30.29 14.56
N GLU A 400 3.20 -30.12 14.41
CA GLU A 400 2.38 -31.04 13.65
C GLU A 400 2.29 -30.56 12.20
N LEU A 401 2.41 -31.47 11.25
CA LEU A 401 2.36 -31.23 9.81
C LEU A 401 1.37 -32.18 9.15
N MET A 402 0.51 -31.65 8.31
CA MET A 402 -0.41 -32.42 7.49
C MET A 402 -0.46 -31.85 6.09
N ALA A 403 -0.33 -32.71 5.08
CA ALA A 403 -0.56 -32.34 3.68
C ALA A 403 -1.88 -32.96 3.20
N GLU A 404 -2.71 -32.22 2.50
CA GLU A 404 -3.97 -32.72 1.94
C GLU A 404 -3.78 -33.47 0.62
N GLN A 405 -2.61 -33.42 0.02
CA GLN A 405 -2.25 -34.05 -1.25
C GLN A 405 -0.82 -34.54 -1.25
N ASN A 406 -0.48 -35.50 -2.11
CA ASN A 406 0.89 -36.05 -2.27
C ASN A 406 1.32 -36.26 -3.72
N ASP A 407 0.59 -35.66 -4.67
CA ASP A 407 0.77 -35.82 -6.12
C ASP A 407 1.05 -34.49 -6.84
N LYS A 408 1.02 -33.37 -6.12
CA LYS A 408 1.20 -32.01 -6.64
C LYS A 408 1.83 -31.11 -5.60
N GLY A 409 2.46 -30.03 -6.09
CA GLY A 409 3.02 -28.99 -5.24
C GLY A 409 4.29 -29.44 -4.50
N LEU A 410 4.94 -28.47 -3.92
CA LEU A 410 6.13 -28.63 -3.10
C LEU A 410 5.96 -27.78 -1.85
N LEU A 411 6.01 -28.41 -0.66
CA LEU A 411 6.15 -27.68 0.58
C LEU A 411 7.60 -27.74 1.04
N GLN A 412 8.17 -26.58 1.35
CA GLN A 412 9.50 -26.46 1.94
C GLN A 412 9.40 -25.83 3.32
N ILE A 413 10.09 -26.42 4.30
CA ILE A 413 10.26 -25.88 5.64
C ILE A 413 11.75 -25.63 5.80
N GLU A 414 12.15 -24.37 5.93
CA GLU A 414 13.54 -23.95 5.95
C GLU A 414 13.93 -23.36 7.30
N PHE A 415 15.11 -23.72 7.76
CA PHE A 415 15.78 -23.13 8.91
C PHE A 415 16.90 -22.25 8.37
N LEU A 416 16.75 -20.94 8.53
CA LEU A 416 17.64 -19.94 7.94
C LEU A 416 18.56 -19.33 8.99
N ASP A 417 19.78 -18.99 8.59
CA ASP A 417 20.66 -18.15 9.40
C ASP A 417 20.25 -16.66 9.35
N GLU A 418 20.99 -15.81 10.02
CA GLU A 418 20.75 -14.36 10.06
C GLU A 418 20.88 -13.66 8.70
N ASN A 419 21.51 -14.31 7.71
CA ASN A 419 21.68 -13.82 6.35
C ASN A 419 20.61 -14.39 5.40
N GLY A 420 19.68 -15.21 5.90
CA GLY A 420 18.65 -15.87 5.09
C GLY A 420 19.14 -17.10 4.33
N ILE A 421 20.28 -17.67 4.71
CA ILE A 421 20.83 -18.88 4.09
C ILE A 421 20.28 -20.11 4.81
N ALA A 422 19.70 -21.05 4.05
CA ALA A 422 19.15 -22.27 4.62
C ALA A 422 20.25 -23.21 5.12
N CYS A 423 20.33 -23.39 6.44
CA CYS A 423 21.22 -24.39 7.08
C CYS A 423 20.60 -25.78 7.07
N SER A 424 19.29 -25.90 7.07
CA SER A 424 18.54 -27.15 6.95
C SER A 424 17.21 -26.93 6.25
N ARG A 425 16.69 -27.99 5.61
CA ARG A 425 15.42 -27.95 4.90
C ARG A 425 14.69 -29.29 5.00
N LEU A 426 13.38 -29.22 5.22
CA LEU A 426 12.45 -30.33 5.07
C LEU A 426 11.59 -30.09 3.83
N GLU A 427 11.22 -31.15 3.13
CA GLU A 427 10.37 -31.05 1.95
C GLU A 427 9.32 -32.15 1.91
N LEU A 428 8.08 -31.78 1.55
CA LEU A 428 7.06 -32.66 1.05
C LEU A 428 7.00 -32.50 -0.47
N THR A 429 7.39 -33.57 -1.18
CA THR A 429 7.56 -33.51 -2.65
C THR A 429 6.31 -33.99 -3.39
N PRO A 430 6.10 -33.60 -4.66
CA PRO A 430 4.95 -34.04 -5.44
C PRO A 430 4.93 -35.52 -5.81
N ASP A 431 6.01 -36.27 -5.57
CA ASP A 431 6.08 -37.72 -5.70
C ASP A 431 5.83 -38.46 -4.38
N GLY A 432 5.32 -37.76 -3.37
CA GLY A 432 4.89 -38.33 -2.10
C GLY A 432 6.01 -38.63 -1.11
N LEU A 433 7.20 -38.02 -1.27
CA LEU A 433 8.30 -38.20 -0.36
C LEU A 433 8.42 -37.08 0.67
N PHE A 434 8.55 -37.43 1.94
CA PHE A 434 9.03 -36.55 2.98
C PHE A 434 10.52 -36.73 3.11
N ARG A 435 11.31 -35.69 2.90
CA ARG A 435 12.77 -35.73 2.89
C ARG A 435 13.37 -34.55 3.66
N ALA A 436 14.59 -34.76 4.14
CA ALA A 436 15.34 -33.72 4.86
C ALA A 436 16.70 -33.49 4.18
N LYS A 437 17.18 -32.26 4.23
CA LYS A 437 18.49 -31.84 3.78
C LYS A 437 19.26 -31.22 4.94
N GLY A 438 20.30 -31.92 5.36
CA GLY A 438 21.35 -31.40 6.22
C GLY A 438 22.68 -31.48 5.46
N GLY A 439 23.25 -30.34 5.06
CA GLY A 439 24.43 -30.32 4.19
C GLY A 439 24.10 -30.44 2.69
N ALA A 440 24.90 -31.24 1.93
CA ALA A 440 24.86 -31.24 0.46
C ALA A 440 23.75 -32.10 -0.17
N ARG A 441 23.19 -33.07 0.52
CA ARG A 441 22.28 -34.07 -0.06
C ARG A 441 20.97 -34.17 0.72
N PHE A 442 19.88 -34.52 0.03
CA PHE A 442 18.62 -34.92 0.65
C PHE A 442 18.68 -36.40 1.07
N GLY A 443 18.14 -36.70 2.26
CA GLY A 443 17.79 -38.02 2.70
C GLY A 443 16.30 -38.22 2.74
N ASN A 444 15.80 -39.33 2.18
CA ASN A 444 14.37 -39.65 2.26
C ASN A 444 14.06 -40.19 3.67
N LEU A 445 13.05 -39.62 4.31
CA LEU A 445 12.58 -40.02 5.63
C LEU A 445 11.49 -41.09 5.51
N LEU A 446 10.43 -40.75 4.76
CA LEU A 446 9.28 -41.65 4.54
C LEU A 446 8.46 -41.23 3.31
N LYS A 447 7.56 -42.10 2.89
CA LYS A 447 6.44 -41.71 2.03
C LYS A 447 5.30 -41.14 2.88
N TYR A 448 4.84 -39.95 2.57
CA TYR A 448 3.73 -39.34 3.31
C TYR A 448 2.37 -39.60 2.66
N GLU A 449 1.34 -39.58 3.48
CA GLU A 449 -0.04 -39.88 3.10
C GLU A 449 -0.89 -38.61 3.25
N PRO A 450 -1.77 -38.27 2.28
CA PRO A 450 -2.70 -37.16 2.39
C PRO A 450 -3.61 -37.30 3.61
N GLY A 451 -3.89 -36.20 4.31
CA GLY A 451 -4.77 -36.14 5.47
C GLY A 451 -4.17 -36.73 6.76
N LYS A 452 -2.95 -37.26 6.71
CA LYS A 452 -2.27 -37.82 7.88
C LYS A 452 -1.42 -36.76 8.58
N THR A 453 -1.61 -36.63 9.88
CA THR A 453 -0.80 -35.75 10.72
C THR A 453 0.51 -36.42 11.11
N TYR A 454 1.61 -35.72 10.90
CA TYR A 454 2.97 -36.11 11.30
C TYR A 454 3.46 -35.19 12.40
N LYS A 455 4.01 -35.76 13.47
CA LYS A 455 4.77 -35.02 14.47
C LYS A 455 6.22 -34.94 14.02
N VAL A 456 6.73 -33.73 13.90
CA VAL A 456 8.06 -33.43 13.44
C VAL A 456 8.85 -32.79 14.58
N GLU A 457 10.00 -33.31 14.88
CA GLU A 457 10.99 -32.69 15.76
C GLU A 457 12.29 -32.47 14.96
N VAL A 458 12.83 -31.25 15.08
CA VAL A 458 14.08 -30.85 14.47
C VAL A 458 14.99 -30.28 15.55
N GLU A 459 16.19 -30.83 15.66
CA GLU A 459 17.24 -30.30 16.51
C GLU A 459 18.42 -29.88 15.61
N LEU A 460 18.80 -28.60 15.74
CA LEU A 460 19.92 -28.02 15.01
C LEU A 460 20.97 -27.57 16.02
N SER A 461 22.22 -27.91 15.76
CA SER A 461 23.41 -27.46 16.49
C SER A 461 24.49 -27.06 15.51
N VAL A 462 25.07 -25.87 15.68
CA VAL A 462 26.07 -25.26 14.79
C VAL A 462 27.37 -25.01 15.53
#